data_ab870f0c660721cdb25e12cf54aa0e59
#
_entry.id   ab870f0c660721cdb25e12cf54aa0e59
#
_cell.length_a   1.000
_cell.length_b   1.000
_cell.length_c   1.000
_cell.angle_alpha   90.00
_cell.angle_beta   90.00
_cell.angle_gamma   90.00
#
_symmetry.space_group_name_H-M   'P 1'
#
loop_
_entity.id
_entity.type
_entity.pdbx_description
1 polymer ?
#
loop_
_entity_poly.entity_id
_entity_poly.type
_entity_poly.pdbx_seq_one_letter_code
_entity_poly.pdbx_strand_id
1 'polypeptide(L)'
;MSRLPKWFPWHPSPATLIATGAVILGVLLTEVSWWFLVLVGVGALGPGILRELGWLKDKDEFQRRAAQRAGYHAFLVAGFVAVLLTAYFRSGERQIKDPQSLADLFLVLLWCTWLFSSLFAYWGARRTATRILLIFGTFWLLFVVAESVGERTSPLGFIIHSLPAVPFFFLAFLGRRWPRVAGAILMAVAAFFIYFFGWYKVGASGMVNQTVTMILFIGPLLGSGVALLGARAEEPRTESA
;
A
#
# COMPACT_ATOMS: atom_id res chain seq x y z
N MET A 1 32.23 -19.17 -9.73
CA MET A 1 30.81 -18.87 -9.38
C MET A 1 30.84 -17.66 -8.45
N SER A 2 30.57 -16.49 -8.98
CA SER A 2 30.56 -15.21 -8.26
C SER A 2 29.38 -15.18 -7.28
N ARG A 3 29.68 -15.13 -5.99
CA ARG A 3 28.65 -14.92 -4.94
C ARG A 3 28.08 -13.52 -5.12
N LEU A 4 26.89 -13.43 -5.68
CA LEU A 4 26.11 -12.18 -5.70
C LEU A 4 25.97 -11.65 -4.28
N PRO A 5 26.04 -10.34 -4.08
CA PRO A 5 26.01 -9.73 -2.75
C PRO A 5 24.71 -10.10 -2.02
N LYS A 6 24.81 -10.47 -0.75
CA LYS A 6 23.72 -10.87 0.17
C LYS A 6 22.63 -9.79 0.38
N TRP A 7 22.58 -8.78 -0.45
CA TRP A 7 21.61 -7.68 -0.40
C TRP A 7 20.27 -7.99 -1.02
N PHE A 8 20.16 -9.07 -1.81
CA PHE A 8 18.92 -9.52 -2.43
C PHE A 8 18.58 -10.93 -1.95
N PRO A 9 17.88 -11.07 -0.79
CA PRO A 9 17.44 -12.38 -0.30
C PRO A 9 16.22 -12.91 -1.05
N TRP A 10 15.84 -12.30 -2.17
CA TRP A 10 14.68 -12.68 -2.95
C TRP A 10 15.12 -13.48 -4.17
N HIS A 11 15.07 -14.79 -4.04
CA HIS A 11 14.91 -15.65 -5.21
C HIS A 11 13.40 -15.86 -5.38
N PRO A 12 12.71 -15.08 -6.23
CA PRO A 12 11.30 -15.30 -6.46
C PRO A 12 11.11 -16.69 -7.05
N SER A 13 10.16 -17.45 -6.52
CA SER A 13 9.83 -18.75 -7.10
C SER A 13 9.33 -18.55 -8.55
N PRO A 14 9.50 -19.55 -9.44
CA PRO A 14 8.98 -19.46 -10.80
C PRO A 14 7.48 -19.10 -10.84
N ALA A 15 6.71 -19.62 -9.89
CA ALA A 15 5.30 -19.31 -9.74
C ALA A 15 5.06 -17.82 -9.42
N THR A 16 5.92 -17.21 -8.62
CA THR A 16 5.85 -15.77 -8.31
C THR A 16 6.19 -14.94 -9.53
N LEU A 17 7.18 -15.33 -10.33
CA LEU A 17 7.53 -14.63 -11.57
C LEU A 17 6.40 -14.70 -12.60
N ILE A 18 5.82 -15.87 -12.82
CA ILE A 18 4.67 -16.05 -13.72
C ILE A 18 3.49 -15.20 -13.26
N ALA A 19 3.19 -15.25 -11.97
CA ALA A 19 2.11 -14.47 -11.37
C ALA A 19 2.32 -12.96 -11.55
N THR A 20 3.53 -12.47 -11.29
CA THR A 20 3.88 -11.06 -11.50
C THR A 20 3.77 -10.67 -12.97
N GLY A 21 4.25 -11.52 -13.88
CA GLY A 21 4.09 -11.32 -15.33
C GLY A 21 2.62 -11.25 -15.75
N ALA A 22 1.77 -12.13 -15.22
CA ALA A 22 0.33 -12.12 -15.48
C ALA A 22 -0.34 -10.84 -14.98
N VAL A 23 0.03 -10.35 -13.79
CA VAL A 23 -0.47 -9.07 -13.25
C VAL A 23 -0.06 -7.90 -14.15
N ILE A 24 1.24 -7.80 -14.47
CA ILE A 24 1.74 -6.70 -15.32
C ILE A 24 1.06 -6.72 -16.69
N LEU A 25 1.02 -7.88 -17.33
CA LEU A 25 0.38 -8.05 -18.64
C LEU A 25 -1.12 -7.73 -18.56
N GLY A 26 -1.80 -8.22 -17.54
CA GLY A 26 -3.21 -7.93 -17.31
C GLY A 26 -3.49 -6.43 -17.17
N VAL A 27 -2.67 -5.72 -16.38
CA VAL A 27 -2.79 -4.25 -16.22
C VAL A 27 -2.56 -3.54 -17.56
N LEU A 28 -1.51 -3.90 -18.32
CA LEU A 28 -1.24 -3.26 -19.61
C LEU A 28 -2.37 -3.51 -20.64
N LEU A 29 -2.99 -4.67 -20.58
CA LEU A 29 -4.07 -5.03 -21.52
C LEU A 29 -5.45 -4.47 -21.08
N THR A 30 -5.60 -3.87 -19.91
CA THR A 30 -6.86 -3.21 -19.52
C THR A 30 -7.22 -2.05 -20.45
N GLU A 31 -6.24 -1.40 -21.09
CA GLU A 31 -6.47 -0.39 -22.12
C GLU A 31 -7.21 -0.98 -23.35
N VAL A 32 -7.04 -2.27 -23.63
CA VAL A 32 -7.72 -2.96 -24.73
C VAL A 32 -9.09 -3.46 -24.30
N SER A 33 -9.20 -4.06 -23.10
CA SER A 33 -10.46 -4.54 -22.54
C SER A 33 -10.37 -4.73 -21.03
N TRP A 34 -11.40 -4.29 -20.31
CA TRP A 34 -11.54 -4.50 -18.85
C TRP A 34 -11.58 -5.97 -18.43
N TRP A 35 -11.89 -6.91 -19.35
CA TRP A 35 -11.84 -8.34 -19.06
C TRP A 35 -10.44 -8.83 -18.67
N PHE A 36 -9.38 -8.10 -19.03
CA PHE A 36 -8.02 -8.44 -18.62
C PHE A 36 -7.76 -8.23 -17.12
N LEU A 37 -8.67 -7.57 -16.39
CA LEU A 37 -8.65 -7.58 -14.91
C LEU A 37 -8.80 -8.99 -14.34
N VAL A 38 -9.44 -9.92 -15.04
CA VAL A 38 -9.49 -11.32 -14.62
C VAL A 38 -8.09 -11.93 -14.60
N LEU A 39 -7.24 -11.58 -15.56
CA LEU A 39 -5.84 -12.03 -15.60
C LEU A 39 -5.05 -11.45 -14.42
N VAL A 40 -5.29 -10.19 -14.06
CA VAL A 40 -4.73 -9.57 -12.85
C VAL A 40 -5.18 -10.33 -11.61
N GLY A 41 -6.47 -10.66 -11.50
CA GLY A 41 -7.02 -11.44 -10.39
C GLY A 41 -6.40 -12.83 -10.28
N VAL A 42 -6.27 -13.54 -11.39
CA VAL A 42 -5.64 -14.87 -11.45
C VAL A 42 -4.17 -14.79 -11.07
N GLY A 43 -3.42 -13.83 -11.60
CA GLY A 43 -2.01 -13.65 -11.25
C GLY A 43 -1.82 -13.32 -9.77
N ALA A 44 -2.67 -12.48 -9.23
CA ALA A 44 -2.56 -12.01 -7.87
C ALA A 44 -3.02 -13.04 -6.82
N LEU A 45 -4.13 -13.72 -7.06
CA LEU A 45 -4.76 -14.63 -6.10
C LEU A 45 -4.43 -16.10 -6.39
N GLY A 46 -4.18 -16.46 -7.66
CA GLY A 46 -3.93 -17.83 -8.09
C GLY A 46 -2.84 -18.55 -7.31
N PRO A 47 -1.63 -17.98 -7.15
CA PRO A 47 -0.59 -18.65 -6.36
C PRO A 47 -1.00 -18.88 -4.90
N GLY A 48 -1.80 -17.98 -4.31
CA GLY A 48 -2.36 -18.16 -2.99
C GLY A 48 -3.29 -19.36 -2.90
N ILE A 49 -4.23 -19.44 -3.84
CA ILE A 49 -5.19 -20.55 -3.96
C ILE A 49 -4.46 -21.87 -4.17
N LEU A 50 -3.49 -21.94 -5.08
CA LEU A 50 -2.71 -23.15 -5.34
C LEU A 50 -1.91 -23.63 -4.12
N ARG A 51 -1.44 -22.69 -3.28
CA ARG A 51 -0.75 -23.02 -2.01
C ARG A 51 -1.70 -23.59 -0.98
N GLU A 52 -2.90 -23.03 -0.85
CA GLU A 52 -3.91 -23.55 0.08
C GLU A 52 -4.44 -24.93 -0.38
N LEU A 53 -4.53 -25.17 -1.67
CA LEU A 53 -4.85 -26.50 -2.23
C LEU A 53 -3.70 -27.52 -2.11
N GLY A 54 -2.52 -27.07 -1.64
CA GLY A 54 -1.34 -27.96 -1.48
C GLY A 54 -0.60 -28.27 -2.78
N TRP A 55 -1.00 -27.68 -3.92
CA TRP A 55 -0.37 -27.89 -5.23
C TRP A 55 0.94 -27.13 -5.38
N LEU A 56 1.12 -26.04 -4.64
CA LEU A 56 2.32 -25.22 -4.66
C LEU A 56 2.96 -25.17 -3.27
N LYS A 57 4.19 -25.70 -3.14
CA LYS A 57 4.95 -25.78 -1.87
C LYS A 57 6.24 -24.96 -1.96
N ASP A 58 6.16 -23.72 -2.40
CA ASP A 58 7.30 -22.83 -2.63
C ASP A 58 7.61 -21.87 -1.47
N LYS A 59 6.79 -21.88 -0.42
CA LYS A 59 6.95 -21.03 0.76
C LYS A 59 7.28 -21.83 2.00
N ASP A 60 8.15 -21.26 2.83
CA ASP A 60 8.40 -21.76 4.18
C ASP A 60 7.22 -21.47 5.14
N GLU A 61 7.26 -22.07 6.30
CA GLU A 61 6.23 -21.94 7.35
C GLU A 61 6.02 -20.48 7.78
N PHE A 62 7.11 -19.71 7.89
CA PHE A 62 7.05 -18.30 8.27
C PHE A 62 6.29 -17.47 7.22
N GLN A 63 6.63 -17.68 5.95
CA GLN A 63 5.98 -16.99 4.83
C GLN A 63 4.50 -17.34 4.73
N ARG A 64 4.16 -18.62 4.98
CA ARG A 64 2.76 -19.07 4.99
C ARG A 64 1.97 -18.41 6.12
N ARG A 65 2.49 -18.39 7.34
CA ARG A 65 1.85 -17.71 8.48
C ARG A 65 1.70 -16.21 8.27
N ALA A 66 2.71 -15.56 7.68
CA ALA A 66 2.64 -14.14 7.37
C ALA A 66 1.53 -13.84 6.35
N ALA A 67 1.40 -14.65 5.30
CA ALA A 67 0.35 -14.52 4.29
C ALA A 67 -1.05 -14.75 4.87
N GLN A 68 -1.22 -15.76 5.73
CA GLN A 68 -2.49 -16.05 6.40
C GLN A 68 -2.91 -14.91 7.33
N ARG A 69 -1.98 -14.35 8.13
CA ARG A 69 -2.27 -13.18 8.96
C ARG A 69 -2.65 -11.97 8.12
N ALA A 70 -1.95 -11.73 7.02
CA ALA A 70 -2.26 -10.62 6.14
C ALA A 70 -3.67 -10.75 5.51
N GLY A 71 -4.04 -11.95 5.08
CA GLY A 71 -5.39 -12.25 4.59
C GLY A 71 -6.45 -12.03 5.66
N TYR A 72 -6.20 -12.50 6.89
CA TYR A 72 -7.11 -12.28 8.02
C TYR A 72 -7.30 -10.78 8.34
N HIS A 73 -6.23 -10.00 8.38
CA HIS A 73 -6.34 -8.54 8.58
C HIS A 73 -7.12 -7.86 7.45
N ALA A 74 -6.87 -8.26 6.20
CA ALA A 74 -7.61 -7.73 5.06
C ALA A 74 -9.12 -8.06 5.15
N PHE A 75 -9.46 -9.29 5.55
CA PHE A 75 -10.85 -9.70 5.80
C PHE A 75 -11.51 -8.87 6.90
N LEU A 76 -10.83 -8.67 8.03
CA LEU A 76 -11.38 -7.88 9.15
C LEU A 76 -11.64 -6.44 8.76
N VAL A 77 -10.68 -5.79 8.07
CA VAL A 77 -10.83 -4.39 7.64
C VAL A 77 -11.94 -4.26 6.61
N ALA A 78 -11.98 -5.14 5.61
CA ALA A 78 -13.04 -5.13 4.60
C ALA A 78 -14.41 -5.41 5.20
N GLY A 79 -14.50 -6.40 6.11
CA GLY A 79 -15.73 -6.71 6.83
C GLY A 79 -16.24 -5.55 7.68
N PHE A 80 -15.35 -4.88 8.42
CA PHE A 80 -15.71 -3.71 9.20
C PHE A 80 -16.24 -2.56 8.33
N VAL A 81 -15.55 -2.26 7.22
CA VAL A 81 -15.98 -1.24 6.26
C VAL A 81 -17.33 -1.62 5.62
N ALA A 82 -17.53 -2.91 5.30
CA ALA A 82 -18.82 -3.39 4.77
C ALA A 82 -19.96 -3.15 5.74
N VAL A 83 -19.77 -3.41 7.04
CA VAL A 83 -20.77 -3.14 8.08
C VAL A 83 -21.07 -1.64 8.16
N LEU A 84 -20.03 -0.78 8.18
CA LEU A 84 -20.21 0.67 8.21
C LEU A 84 -20.97 1.19 7.00
N LEU A 85 -20.62 0.72 5.80
CA LEU A 85 -21.30 1.11 4.55
C LEU A 85 -22.76 0.62 4.55
N THR A 86 -23.01 -0.59 5.03
CA THR A 86 -24.38 -1.12 5.14
C THR A 86 -25.21 -0.25 6.09
N ALA A 87 -24.67 0.10 7.26
CA ALA A 87 -25.34 0.99 8.21
C ALA A 87 -25.59 2.38 7.59
N TYR A 88 -24.58 2.94 6.90
CA TYR A 88 -24.68 4.23 6.25
C TYR A 88 -25.75 4.28 5.16
N PHE A 89 -25.82 3.27 4.29
CA PHE A 89 -26.81 3.23 3.22
C PHE A 89 -28.22 2.96 3.74
N ARG A 90 -28.36 2.13 4.77
CA ARG A 90 -29.69 1.85 5.37
C ARG A 90 -30.23 2.98 6.22
N SER A 91 -29.38 3.73 6.92
CA SER A 91 -29.82 4.81 7.82
C SER A 91 -30.39 6.03 7.10
N GLY A 92 -30.10 6.23 5.82
CA GLY A 92 -30.48 7.44 5.08
C GLY A 92 -31.26 7.19 3.79
N GLU A 93 -31.79 5.98 3.54
CA GLU A 93 -32.44 5.60 2.26
C GLU A 93 -31.60 5.98 1.02
N ARG A 94 -30.28 6.02 1.20
CA ARG A 94 -29.35 6.45 0.19
C ARG A 94 -29.09 5.33 -0.81
N GLN A 95 -29.33 5.60 -2.07
CA GLN A 95 -29.04 4.65 -3.14
C GLN A 95 -27.56 4.70 -3.53
N ILE A 96 -27.00 3.53 -3.85
CA ILE A 96 -25.66 3.42 -4.45
C ILE A 96 -25.78 3.94 -5.88
N LYS A 97 -25.26 5.16 -6.12
CA LYS A 97 -25.29 5.77 -7.45
C LYS A 97 -24.26 5.13 -8.40
N ASP A 98 -23.21 4.60 -7.88
CA ASP A 98 -22.12 4.00 -8.64
C ASP A 98 -21.62 2.72 -7.96
N PRO A 99 -22.16 1.54 -8.35
CA PRO A 99 -21.73 0.25 -7.84
C PRO A 99 -20.27 -0.08 -8.15
N GLN A 100 -19.73 0.43 -9.28
CA GLN A 100 -18.37 0.20 -9.68
C GLN A 100 -17.39 0.82 -8.68
N SER A 101 -17.62 2.06 -8.27
CA SER A 101 -16.83 2.72 -7.25
C SER A 101 -16.76 1.95 -5.94
N LEU A 102 -17.86 1.29 -5.57
CA LEU A 102 -17.89 0.49 -4.36
C LEU A 102 -17.01 -0.77 -4.51
N ALA A 103 -17.07 -1.42 -5.66
CA ALA A 103 -16.22 -2.58 -5.96
C ALA A 103 -14.74 -2.19 -5.94
N ASP A 104 -14.38 -1.07 -6.57
CA ASP A 104 -13.01 -0.54 -6.60
C ASP A 104 -12.51 -0.20 -5.19
N LEU A 105 -13.36 0.40 -4.35
CA LEU A 105 -13.04 0.69 -2.96
C LEU A 105 -12.68 -0.59 -2.19
N PHE A 106 -13.51 -1.64 -2.30
CA PHE A 106 -13.25 -2.90 -1.62
C PHE A 106 -11.98 -3.56 -2.14
N LEU A 107 -11.78 -3.57 -3.46
CA LEU A 107 -10.60 -4.15 -4.08
C LEU A 107 -9.33 -3.48 -3.56
N VAL A 108 -9.26 -2.15 -3.61
CA VAL A 108 -8.08 -1.40 -3.16
C VAL A 108 -7.87 -1.53 -1.66
N LEU A 109 -8.93 -1.53 -0.86
CA LEU A 109 -8.86 -1.72 0.59
C LEU A 109 -8.27 -3.09 0.96
N LEU A 110 -8.78 -4.16 0.33
CA LEU A 110 -8.27 -5.52 0.51
C LEU A 110 -6.79 -5.61 0.16
N TRP A 111 -6.42 -5.10 -1.02
CA TRP A 111 -5.06 -5.14 -1.52
C TRP A 111 -4.10 -4.34 -0.66
N CYS A 112 -4.42 -3.10 -0.31
CA CYS A 112 -3.57 -2.29 0.54
C CYS A 112 -3.40 -2.91 1.93
N THR A 113 -4.49 -3.38 2.56
CA THR A 113 -4.40 -4.00 3.89
C THR A 113 -3.56 -5.27 3.84
N TRP A 114 -3.77 -6.12 2.84
CA TRP A 114 -2.99 -7.34 2.66
C TRP A 114 -1.51 -7.03 2.41
N LEU A 115 -1.21 -6.09 1.51
CA LEU A 115 0.15 -5.68 1.17
C LEU A 115 0.88 -5.14 2.41
N PHE A 116 0.29 -4.16 3.09
CA PHE A 116 0.91 -3.58 4.29
C PHE A 116 1.11 -4.61 5.39
N SER A 117 0.10 -5.44 5.66
CA SER A 117 0.20 -6.48 6.67
C SER A 117 1.31 -7.49 6.33
N SER A 118 1.43 -7.87 5.06
CA SER A 118 2.51 -8.74 4.58
C SER A 118 3.89 -8.09 4.77
N LEU A 119 4.05 -6.84 4.36
CA LEU A 119 5.31 -6.10 4.49
C LEU A 119 5.72 -5.94 5.96
N PHE A 120 4.76 -5.67 6.85
CA PHE A 120 5.04 -5.57 8.29
C PHE A 120 5.46 -6.90 8.89
N ALA A 121 4.86 -8.01 8.46
CA ALA A 121 5.25 -9.33 8.91
C ALA A 121 6.67 -9.71 8.46
N TYR A 122 7.08 -9.30 7.25
CA TYR A 122 8.39 -9.62 6.69
C TYR A 122 9.53 -8.77 7.23
N TRP A 123 9.34 -7.45 7.30
CA TRP A 123 10.43 -6.50 7.59
C TRP A 123 10.32 -5.88 8.97
N GLY A 124 9.21 -6.13 9.68
CA GLY A 124 8.86 -5.44 10.91
C GLY A 124 8.36 -4.02 10.64
N ALA A 125 7.57 -3.50 11.57
CA ALA A 125 6.82 -2.26 11.41
C ALA A 125 7.72 -1.05 11.08
N ARG A 126 8.80 -0.87 11.84
CA ARG A 126 9.71 0.27 11.69
C ARG A 126 10.44 0.31 10.35
N ARG A 127 10.99 -0.85 9.90
CA ARG A 127 11.71 -0.92 8.62
C ARG A 127 10.76 -0.74 7.45
N THR A 128 9.58 -1.34 7.50
CA THR A 128 8.55 -1.21 6.47
C THR A 128 8.10 0.24 6.33
N ALA A 129 7.71 0.90 7.42
CA ALA A 129 7.29 2.29 7.39
C ALA A 129 8.38 3.21 6.81
N THR A 130 9.63 3.04 7.25
CA THR A 130 10.75 3.83 6.70
C THR A 130 10.92 3.61 5.19
N ARG A 131 10.84 2.36 4.72
CA ARG A 131 10.97 2.03 3.29
C ARG A 131 9.83 2.61 2.46
N ILE A 132 8.59 2.51 2.95
CA ILE A 132 7.43 3.08 2.29
C ILE A 132 7.60 4.59 2.12
N LEU A 133 7.99 5.30 3.18
CA LEU A 133 8.22 6.74 3.11
C LEU A 133 9.34 7.11 2.13
N LEU A 134 10.43 6.35 2.11
CA LEU A 134 11.51 6.56 1.15
C LEU A 134 11.05 6.32 -0.29
N ILE A 135 10.29 5.25 -0.54
CA ILE A 135 9.74 4.95 -1.86
C ILE A 135 8.82 6.08 -2.33
N PHE A 136 7.93 6.57 -1.46
CA PHE A 136 7.04 7.68 -1.79
C PHE A 136 7.78 8.98 -2.08
N GLY A 137 8.76 9.34 -1.23
CA GLY A 137 9.58 10.52 -1.46
C GLY A 137 10.38 10.42 -2.78
N THR A 138 10.94 9.24 -3.07
CA THR A 138 11.67 9.00 -4.32
C THR A 138 10.75 9.04 -5.53
N PHE A 139 9.58 8.40 -5.45
CA PHE A 139 8.58 8.41 -6.52
C PHE A 139 8.12 9.83 -6.84
N TRP A 140 7.87 10.65 -5.80
CA TRP A 140 7.54 12.06 -5.99
C TRP A 140 8.64 12.83 -6.71
N LEU A 141 9.91 12.65 -6.31
CA LEU A 141 11.03 13.28 -7.00
C LEU A 141 11.15 12.84 -8.46
N LEU A 142 10.98 11.55 -8.74
CA LEU A 142 10.99 11.03 -10.11
C LEU A 142 9.86 11.63 -10.95
N PHE A 143 8.67 11.79 -10.35
CA PHE A 143 7.54 12.45 -11.01
C PHE A 143 7.88 13.90 -11.36
N VAL A 144 8.44 14.68 -10.43
CA VAL A 144 8.85 16.08 -10.67
C VAL A 144 9.94 16.18 -11.74
N VAL A 145 10.90 15.23 -11.73
CA VAL A 145 11.93 15.17 -12.79
C VAL A 145 11.29 14.90 -14.15
N ALA A 146 10.37 13.93 -14.23
CA ALA A 146 9.70 13.59 -15.49
C ALA A 146 8.87 14.78 -16.04
N GLU A 147 8.14 15.47 -15.16
CA GLU A 147 7.40 16.68 -15.50
C GLU A 147 8.32 17.80 -16.00
N SER A 148 9.43 18.02 -15.29
CA SER A 148 10.40 19.07 -15.62
C SER A 148 11.13 18.86 -16.95
N VAL A 149 11.28 17.60 -17.39
CA VAL A 149 11.88 17.27 -18.70
C VAL A 149 10.87 17.58 -19.84
N GLY A 150 9.56 17.37 -19.58
CA GLY A 150 8.50 17.67 -20.56
C GLY A 150 8.21 19.16 -20.73
N GLU A 151 8.20 19.88 -19.64
CA GLU A 151 7.90 21.31 -19.59
C GLU A 151 9.17 22.06 -19.18
N ARG A 152 9.80 22.85 -19.99
CA ARG A 152 11.03 23.63 -19.63
C ARG A 152 10.84 24.42 -18.33
N THR A 153 10.73 23.72 -17.21
CA THR A 153 10.45 24.28 -15.89
C THR A 153 11.66 25.10 -15.43
N SER A 154 11.43 26.29 -14.89
CA SER A 154 12.52 27.09 -14.33
C SER A 154 13.18 26.39 -13.14
N PRO A 155 14.46 26.61 -12.82
CA PRO A 155 15.12 26.00 -11.66
C PRO A 155 14.36 26.25 -10.35
N LEU A 156 13.75 27.42 -10.20
CA LEU A 156 12.92 27.74 -9.04
C LEU A 156 11.64 26.90 -9.00
N GLY A 157 10.98 26.72 -10.15
CA GLY A 157 9.81 25.84 -10.27
C GLY A 157 10.14 24.41 -9.88
N PHE A 158 11.27 23.88 -10.35
CA PHE A 158 11.73 22.54 -9.96
C PHE A 158 11.90 22.39 -8.44
N ILE A 159 12.53 23.38 -7.78
CA ILE A 159 12.71 23.37 -6.32
C ILE A 159 11.35 23.36 -5.61
N ILE A 160 10.42 24.22 -6.02
CA ILE A 160 9.08 24.33 -5.41
C ILE A 160 8.31 23.00 -5.57
N HIS A 161 8.32 22.39 -6.76
CA HIS A 161 7.65 21.12 -7.03
C HIS A 161 8.29 19.94 -6.29
N SER A 162 9.59 20.02 -5.97
CA SER A 162 10.29 19.00 -5.19
C SER A 162 10.04 19.10 -3.68
N LEU A 163 9.56 20.24 -3.19
CA LEU A 163 9.35 20.49 -1.76
C LEU A 163 8.45 19.45 -1.06
N PRO A 164 7.36 18.96 -1.69
CA PRO A 164 6.52 17.91 -1.09
C PRO A 164 7.23 16.58 -0.82
N ALA A 165 8.38 16.30 -1.45
CA ALA A 165 9.17 15.11 -1.14
C ALA A 165 9.90 15.21 0.21
N VAL A 166 10.25 16.41 0.65
CA VAL A 166 11.05 16.65 1.86
C VAL A 166 10.40 16.07 3.11
N PRO A 167 9.10 16.25 3.38
CA PRO A 167 8.42 15.63 4.53
C PRO A 167 8.55 14.11 4.57
N PHE A 168 8.50 13.42 3.44
CA PHE A 168 8.62 11.97 3.39
C PHE A 168 10.03 11.52 3.84
N PHE A 169 11.08 12.15 3.34
CA PHE A 169 12.45 11.84 3.75
C PHE A 169 12.70 12.21 5.21
N PHE A 170 12.21 13.36 5.64
CA PHE A 170 12.30 13.80 7.03
C PHE A 170 11.61 12.82 7.97
N LEU A 171 10.38 12.40 7.66
CA LEU A 171 9.63 11.43 8.46
C LEU A 171 10.23 10.03 8.41
N ALA A 172 10.86 9.64 7.29
CA ALA A 172 11.63 8.41 7.20
C ALA A 172 12.84 8.43 8.15
N PHE A 173 13.54 9.56 8.24
CA PHE A 173 14.63 9.76 9.18
C PHE A 173 14.13 9.79 10.64
N LEU A 174 13.09 10.57 10.91
CA LEU A 174 12.48 10.70 12.23
C LEU A 174 11.96 9.35 12.75
N GLY A 175 11.36 8.55 11.88
CA GLY A 175 10.86 7.21 12.19
C GLY A 175 11.94 6.22 12.64
N ARG A 176 13.19 6.47 12.24
CA ARG A 176 14.33 5.69 12.72
C ARG A 176 14.72 6.04 14.16
N ARG A 177 14.55 7.28 14.57
CA ARG A 177 14.99 7.76 15.88
C ARG A 177 13.84 7.82 16.89
N TRP A 178 12.69 8.32 16.47
CA TRP A 178 11.48 8.48 17.31
C TRP A 178 10.24 7.93 16.60
N PRO A 179 10.07 6.61 16.56
CA PRO A 179 9.02 5.97 15.76
C PRO A 179 7.61 6.44 16.16
N ARG A 180 7.34 6.59 17.47
CA ARG A 180 6.03 7.05 17.96
C ARG A 180 5.71 8.48 17.53
N VAL A 181 6.70 9.39 17.59
CA VAL A 181 6.53 10.78 17.17
C VAL A 181 6.27 10.84 15.65
N ALA A 182 7.08 10.15 14.86
CA ALA A 182 6.87 10.07 13.42
C ALA A 182 5.50 9.45 13.08
N GLY A 183 5.09 8.40 13.81
CA GLY A 183 3.78 7.79 13.65
C GLY A 183 2.63 8.75 13.93
N ALA A 184 2.71 9.51 15.02
CA ALA A 184 1.70 10.52 15.36
C ALA A 184 1.62 11.63 14.32
N ILE A 185 2.76 12.13 13.81
CA ILE A 185 2.79 13.12 12.74
C ILE A 185 2.16 12.56 11.46
N LEU A 186 2.49 11.32 11.07
CA LEU A 186 1.90 10.68 9.89
C LEU A 186 0.38 10.53 10.01
N MET A 187 -0.12 10.17 11.19
CA MET A 187 -1.57 10.09 11.44
C MET A 187 -2.23 11.47 11.34
N ALA A 188 -1.60 12.51 11.88
CA ALA A 188 -2.09 13.89 11.78
C ALA A 188 -2.11 14.38 10.32
N VAL A 189 -1.05 14.09 9.55
CA VAL A 189 -0.97 14.43 8.12
C VAL A 189 -2.03 13.66 7.32
N ALA A 190 -2.23 12.38 7.61
CA ALA A 190 -3.28 11.60 6.97
C ALA A 190 -4.68 12.14 7.27
N ALA A 191 -4.97 12.48 8.53
CA ALA A 191 -6.23 13.11 8.93
C ALA A 191 -6.44 14.47 8.25
N PHE A 192 -5.38 15.27 8.15
CA PHE A 192 -5.40 16.55 7.41
C PHE A 192 -5.75 16.33 5.95
N PHE A 193 -5.15 15.37 5.26
CA PHE A 193 -5.47 15.08 3.86
C PHE A 193 -6.90 14.55 3.69
N ILE A 194 -7.39 13.70 4.60
CA ILE A 194 -8.78 13.25 4.60
C ILE A 194 -9.74 14.45 4.65
N TYR A 195 -9.43 15.41 5.52
CA TYR A 195 -10.21 16.64 5.64
C TYR A 195 -10.05 17.54 4.40
N PHE A 196 -8.83 17.82 3.96
CA PHE A 196 -8.51 18.69 2.85
C PHE A 196 -9.16 18.25 1.54
N PHE A 197 -9.15 16.94 1.25
CA PHE A 197 -9.80 16.39 0.06
C PHE A 197 -11.32 16.24 0.21
N GLY A 198 -11.89 16.63 1.34
CA GLY A 198 -13.32 16.69 1.54
C GLY A 198 -14.02 15.33 1.66
N TRP A 199 -13.33 14.32 2.20
CA TRP A 199 -13.90 12.97 2.38
C TRP A 199 -15.14 12.93 3.27
N TYR A 200 -15.33 13.93 4.11
CA TYR A 200 -16.54 14.09 4.89
C TYR A 200 -17.78 14.44 4.02
N LYS A 201 -17.58 14.82 2.75
CA LYS A 201 -18.64 15.07 1.76
C LYS A 201 -19.04 13.81 0.97
N VAL A 202 -18.87 12.63 1.57
CA VAL A 202 -19.20 11.34 0.95
C VAL A 202 -20.61 11.35 0.40
N GLY A 203 -20.76 11.25 -0.90
CA GLY A 203 -22.04 11.32 -1.62
C GLY A 203 -22.05 12.23 -2.85
N ALA A 204 -20.96 13.00 -3.11
CA ALA A 204 -20.82 13.79 -4.30
C ALA A 204 -20.37 12.94 -5.50
N SER A 205 -20.90 13.24 -6.69
CA SER A 205 -20.45 12.68 -7.97
C SER A 205 -18.94 12.97 -8.16
N GLY A 206 -18.12 11.93 -8.25
CA GLY A 206 -16.66 12.05 -8.35
C GLY A 206 -15.90 11.23 -7.29
N MET A 207 -16.60 10.47 -6.48
CA MET A 207 -16.08 9.69 -5.38
C MET A 207 -15.00 8.66 -5.78
N VAL A 208 -15.06 8.11 -7.01
CA VAL A 208 -14.12 7.07 -7.49
C VAL A 208 -12.69 7.60 -7.57
N ASN A 209 -12.49 8.68 -8.31
CA ASN A 209 -11.16 9.26 -8.51
C ASN A 209 -10.56 9.76 -7.19
N GLN A 210 -11.42 10.34 -6.33
CA GLN A 210 -11.01 10.75 -4.99
C GLN A 210 -10.64 9.56 -4.11
N THR A 211 -11.40 8.46 -4.17
CA THR A 211 -11.14 7.26 -3.36
C THR A 211 -9.83 6.58 -3.75
N VAL A 212 -9.58 6.38 -5.05
CA VAL A 212 -8.31 5.79 -5.54
C VAL A 212 -7.12 6.67 -5.14
N THR A 213 -7.21 7.97 -5.39
CA THR A 213 -6.16 8.93 -5.01
C THR A 213 -5.89 8.88 -3.50
N MET A 214 -6.93 8.81 -2.69
CA MET A 214 -6.81 8.75 -1.25
C MET A 214 -6.17 7.48 -0.75
N ILE A 215 -6.56 6.32 -1.28
CA ILE A 215 -5.98 5.07 -0.85
C ILE A 215 -4.51 5.01 -1.27
N LEU A 216 -4.16 5.51 -2.44
CA LEU A 216 -2.77 5.57 -2.88
C LEU A 216 -1.92 6.54 -2.05
N PHE A 217 -2.43 7.68 -1.64
CA PHE A 217 -1.68 8.67 -0.86
C PHE A 217 -1.83 8.49 0.65
N ILE A 218 -3.05 8.28 1.12
CA ILE A 218 -3.35 8.22 2.56
C ILE A 218 -3.11 6.83 3.12
N GLY A 219 -3.37 5.77 2.35
CA GLY A 219 -3.12 4.39 2.77
C GLY A 219 -1.70 4.17 3.28
N PRO A 220 -0.65 4.54 2.52
CA PRO A 220 0.74 4.46 2.97
C PRO A 220 1.04 5.31 4.21
N LEU A 221 0.46 6.51 4.32
CA LEU A 221 0.63 7.37 5.48
C LEU A 221 -0.01 6.76 6.73
N LEU A 222 -1.27 6.30 6.62
CA LEU A 222 -1.98 5.63 7.70
C LEU A 222 -1.29 4.32 8.09
N GLY A 223 -0.98 3.46 7.12
CA GLY A 223 -0.30 2.19 7.36
C GLY A 223 1.05 2.38 8.04
N SER A 224 1.87 3.31 7.57
CA SER A 224 3.15 3.65 8.19
C SER A 224 2.97 4.29 9.57
N GLY A 225 1.97 5.16 9.72
CA GLY A 225 1.65 5.82 10.99
C GLY A 225 1.26 4.81 12.08
N VAL A 226 0.30 3.93 11.79
CA VAL A 226 -0.13 2.86 12.70
C VAL A 226 1.02 1.92 13.05
N ALA A 227 1.83 1.53 12.05
CA ALA A 227 2.97 0.66 12.26
C ALA A 227 4.02 1.29 13.19
N LEU A 228 4.33 2.57 13.01
CA LEU A 228 5.30 3.28 13.85
C LEU A 228 4.77 3.53 15.27
N LEU A 229 3.45 3.77 15.43
CA LEU A 229 2.83 3.89 16.75
C LEU A 229 2.85 2.56 17.50
N GLY A 230 2.61 1.45 16.79
CA GLY A 230 2.65 0.09 17.35
C GLY A 230 4.07 -0.47 17.53
N ALA A 231 5.08 0.15 16.96
CA ALA A 231 6.47 -0.27 17.12
C ALA A 231 6.89 -0.12 18.59
N ARG A 232 6.97 -1.23 19.31
CA ARG A 232 7.67 -1.27 20.62
C ARG A 232 9.12 -0.88 20.35
N ALA A 233 9.72 -0.11 21.26
CA ALA A 233 11.15 0.05 21.26
C ALA A 233 11.75 -1.36 21.29
N GLU A 234 12.33 -1.81 20.17
CA GLU A 234 13.09 -3.04 20.17
C GLU A 234 14.23 -2.80 21.16
N GLU A 235 14.13 -3.42 22.33
CA GLU A 235 15.27 -3.56 23.20
C GLU A 235 16.40 -4.16 22.37
N PRO A 236 17.61 -3.59 22.42
CA PRO A 236 18.75 -4.20 21.77
C PRO A 236 18.81 -5.62 22.31
N ARG A 237 18.61 -6.62 21.43
CA ARG A 237 18.93 -7.99 21.76
C ARG A 237 20.38 -7.97 22.20
N THR A 238 20.61 -8.01 23.50
CA THR A 238 21.88 -8.45 24.06
C THR A 238 22.07 -9.84 23.48
N GLU A 239 22.86 -9.95 22.43
CA GLU A 239 23.44 -11.22 22.01
C GLU A 239 24.28 -11.67 23.22
N SER A 240 23.63 -12.44 24.08
CA SER A 240 24.34 -13.24 25.06
C SER A 240 25.15 -14.25 24.28
N ALA A 241 26.47 -14.00 24.26
CA ALA A 241 27.52 -14.87 23.78
C ALA A 241 27.46 -16.26 24.42
#